data_4b1996361a7bf202364f8ddfeb4784df
#
_entry.id   4b1996361a7bf202364f8ddfeb4784df
#
_cell.length_a   1.000
_cell.length_b   1.000
_cell.length_c   1.000
_cell.angle_alpha   90.00
_cell.angle_beta   90.00
_cell.angle_gamma   90.00
#
_symmetry.space_group_name_H-M   'P 1'
#
loop_
_entity.id
_entity.type
_entity.pdbx_description
1 polymer ?
#
loop_
_entity_poly.entity_id
_entity_poly.type
_entity_poly.pdbx_seq_one_letter_code
_entity_poly.pdbx_strand_id
1 'polypeptide(L)'
;MRPANTIEIGLKDHSMMLIDAEGHQLKELSEYFSFFVPGHRYMPAFKRRVWDGKIRLFNQMTRELNVGLYPHIKKFALDRMYPIQLVDNDEYGHPEVKNKIQHKSLIKYLDSLDAPFEVRDYQYDAISHGIENKRCLLLSPTGSGKSFIIYNLLRWYYDNHDKKMLVIVPTTSLVAVSY
;
A
#
# COMPACT_ATOMS: atom_id res chain seq x y z
N MET A 1 -14.34 5.60 -26.87
CA MET A 1 -13.06 5.72 -27.60
C MET A 1 -12.08 6.35 -26.61
N ARG A 2 -10.97 5.70 -26.31
CA ARG A 2 -9.98 6.20 -25.34
C ARG A 2 -9.32 7.47 -25.91
N PRO A 3 -9.20 8.56 -25.14
CA PRO A 3 -8.43 9.72 -25.56
C PRO A 3 -6.94 9.32 -25.77
N ALA A 4 -6.32 9.92 -26.79
CA ALA A 4 -4.90 9.66 -27.07
C ALA A 4 -4.03 9.96 -25.83
N ASN A 5 -2.98 9.19 -25.63
CA ASN A 5 -2.03 9.30 -24.51
C ASN A 5 -2.63 9.14 -23.10
N THR A 6 -3.83 8.56 -22.97
CA THR A 6 -4.45 8.35 -21.65
C THR A 6 -3.97 7.04 -21.02
N ILE A 7 -3.59 7.09 -19.77
CA ILE A 7 -3.27 5.92 -18.95
C ILE A 7 -4.55 5.50 -18.21
N GLU A 8 -5.07 4.32 -18.53
CA GLU A 8 -6.19 3.74 -17.80
C GLU A 8 -5.70 2.85 -16.68
N ILE A 9 -6.30 2.99 -15.50
CA ILE A 9 -5.92 2.25 -14.30
C ILE A 9 -7.17 1.63 -13.68
N GLY A 10 -7.18 0.30 -13.58
CA GLY A 10 -8.23 -0.46 -12.90
C GLY A 10 -7.66 -1.38 -11.84
N LEU A 11 -8.48 -1.81 -10.87
CA LEU A 11 -8.07 -2.82 -9.89
C LEU A 11 -8.26 -4.23 -10.48
N LYS A 12 -7.19 -5.03 -10.46
CA LYS A 12 -7.26 -6.45 -10.78
C LYS A 12 -7.71 -7.27 -9.56
N ASP A 13 -7.14 -6.94 -8.42
CA ASP A 13 -7.42 -7.55 -7.13
C ASP A 13 -7.04 -6.60 -5.98
N HIS A 14 -7.08 -7.07 -4.74
CA HIS A 14 -6.73 -6.26 -3.56
C HIS A 14 -5.28 -5.75 -3.54
N SER A 15 -4.38 -6.38 -4.27
CA SER A 15 -2.94 -6.10 -4.25
C SER A 15 -2.42 -5.45 -5.52
N MET A 16 -3.04 -5.76 -6.66
CA MET A 16 -2.56 -5.40 -7.99
C MET A 16 -3.57 -4.52 -8.74
N MET A 17 -3.05 -3.56 -9.46
CA MET A 17 -3.77 -2.78 -10.45
C MET A 17 -3.28 -3.11 -11.86
N LEU A 18 -4.18 -3.04 -12.83
CA LEU A 18 -3.90 -3.15 -14.25
C LEU A 18 -3.74 -1.75 -14.84
N ILE A 19 -2.72 -1.60 -15.65
CA ILE A 19 -2.43 -0.34 -16.33
C ILE A 19 -2.55 -0.58 -17.82
N ASP A 20 -3.52 0.06 -18.46
CA ASP A 20 -3.63 0.09 -19.90
C ASP A 20 -3.15 1.43 -20.45
N ALA A 21 -2.12 1.39 -21.30
CA ALA A 21 -1.43 2.54 -21.83
C ALA A 21 -0.86 2.23 -23.21
N GLU A 22 -0.43 3.25 -23.95
CA GLU A 22 0.24 3.06 -25.23
C GLU A 22 1.63 2.44 -25.04
N GLY A 23 2.16 1.79 -26.08
CA GLY A 23 3.41 1.03 -25.99
C GLY A 23 4.62 1.84 -25.49
N HIS A 24 4.71 3.13 -25.88
CA HIS A 24 5.78 4.01 -25.39
C HIS A 24 5.62 4.33 -23.90
N GLN A 25 4.38 4.57 -23.44
CA GLN A 25 4.08 4.84 -22.03
C GLN A 25 4.37 3.62 -21.15
N LEU A 26 4.02 2.41 -21.61
CA LEU A 26 4.33 1.15 -20.91
C LEU A 26 5.85 0.96 -20.74
N LYS A 27 6.64 1.32 -21.76
CA LYS A 27 8.09 1.28 -21.69
C LYS A 27 8.64 2.28 -20.68
N GLU A 28 8.17 3.53 -20.71
CA GLU A 28 8.54 4.56 -19.75
C GLU A 28 8.15 4.19 -18.31
N LEU A 29 6.96 3.61 -18.11
CA LEU A 29 6.52 3.09 -16.82
C LEU A 29 7.46 1.97 -16.32
N SER A 30 7.86 1.05 -17.21
CA SER A 30 8.79 -0.02 -16.84
C SER A 30 10.16 0.54 -16.42
N GLU A 31 10.63 1.58 -17.06
CA GLU A 31 11.88 2.26 -16.67
C GLU A 31 11.72 3.03 -15.35
N TYR A 32 10.62 3.77 -15.19
CA TYR A 32 10.33 4.55 -13.99
C TYR A 32 10.18 3.67 -12.74
N PHE A 33 9.50 2.54 -12.86
CA PHE A 33 9.31 1.56 -11.78
C PHE A 33 10.40 0.49 -11.72
N SER A 34 11.62 0.81 -12.19
CA SER A 34 12.78 -0.04 -12.07
C SER A 34 13.92 0.65 -11.34
N PHE A 35 14.67 -0.11 -10.56
CA PHE A 35 15.84 0.39 -9.85
C PHE A 35 16.92 -0.67 -9.73
N PHE A 36 18.17 -0.22 -9.65
CA PHE A 36 19.29 -1.11 -9.42
C PHE A 36 19.31 -1.61 -7.97
N VAL A 37 19.53 -2.91 -7.80
CA VAL A 37 19.74 -3.49 -6.48
C VAL A 37 21.07 -2.98 -5.92
N PRO A 38 21.11 -2.48 -4.67
CA PRO A 38 22.38 -2.11 -4.04
C PRO A 38 23.38 -3.27 -4.07
N GLY A 39 24.58 -3.00 -4.53
CA GLY A 39 25.62 -4.04 -4.65
C GLY A 39 25.42 -5.03 -5.81
N HIS A 40 24.49 -4.80 -6.74
CA HIS A 40 24.23 -5.68 -7.88
C HIS A 40 25.49 -6.09 -8.64
N ARG A 41 26.48 -5.18 -8.77
CA ARG A 41 27.75 -5.43 -9.49
C ARG A 41 28.57 -6.59 -8.90
N TYR A 42 28.38 -6.90 -7.61
CA TYR A 42 29.08 -7.97 -6.91
C TYR A 42 28.33 -9.30 -6.96
N MET A 43 27.06 -9.28 -7.38
CA MET A 43 26.23 -10.49 -7.42
C MET A 43 26.64 -11.42 -8.58
N PRO A 44 26.69 -12.74 -8.35
CA PRO A 44 27.07 -13.72 -9.37
C PRO A 44 26.19 -13.67 -10.63
N ALA A 45 24.88 -13.45 -10.47
CA ALA A 45 23.94 -13.37 -11.58
C ALA A 45 24.24 -12.17 -12.52
N PHE A 46 24.64 -11.03 -11.94
CA PHE A 46 25.04 -9.85 -12.71
C PHE A 46 26.39 -10.09 -13.42
N LYS A 47 27.38 -10.66 -12.72
CA LYS A 47 28.70 -10.98 -13.29
C LYS A 47 28.60 -11.98 -14.46
N ARG A 48 27.67 -12.93 -14.35
CA ARG A 48 27.38 -13.93 -15.43
C ARG A 48 26.49 -13.37 -16.54
N ARG A 49 26.07 -12.09 -16.47
CA ARG A 49 25.17 -11.43 -17.42
C ARG A 49 23.80 -12.11 -17.59
N VAL A 50 23.36 -12.89 -16.59
CA VAL A 50 22.04 -13.54 -16.56
C VAL A 50 20.96 -12.58 -16.07
N TRP A 51 21.38 -11.51 -15.39
CA TRP A 51 20.50 -10.48 -14.84
C TRP A 51 21.17 -9.11 -14.98
N ASP A 52 20.38 -8.07 -15.26
CA ASP A 52 20.84 -6.71 -15.50
C ASP A 52 21.01 -5.85 -14.23
N GLY A 53 20.83 -6.44 -13.06
CA GLY A 53 20.97 -5.75 -11.76
C GLY A 53 19.75 -4.93 -11.33
N LYS A 54 18.66 -4.95 -12.09
CA LYS A 54 17.46 -4.18 -11.80
C LYS A 54 16.32 -5.06 -11.27
N ILE A 55 15.57 -4.51 -10.34
CA ILE A 55 14.23 -4.98 -9.98
C ILE A 55 13.22 -4.09 -10.71
N ARG A 56 12.23 -4.72 -11.32
CA ARG A 56 11.12 -4.05 -11.98
C ARG A 56 9.84 -4.30 -11.19
N LEU A 57 9.23 -3.23 -10.71
CA LEU A 57 7.98 -3.30 -9.97
C LEU A 57 6.76 -3.33 -10.90
N PHE A 58 6.89 -2.78 -12.10
CA PHE A 58 5.88 -2.84 -13.15
C PHE A 58 6.21 -3.97 -14.13
N ASN A 59 5.26 -4.87 -14.31
CA ASN A 59 5.37 -5.92 -15.31
C ASN A 59 4.73 -5.43 -16.63
N GLN A 60 5.57 -5.14 -17.61
CA GLN A 60 5.12 -4.61 -18.90
C GLN A 60 4.26 -5.63 -19.70
N MET A 61 4.48 -6.93 -19.52
CA MET A 61 3.74 -7.96 -20.25
C MET A 61 2.36 -8.20 -19.66
N THR A 62 2.26 -8.33 -18.34
CA THR A 62 0.98 -8.50 -17.63
C THR A 62 0.29 -7.19 -17.33
N ARG A 63 1.00 -6.05 -17.50
CA ARG A 63 0.53 -4.68 -17.23
C ARG A 63 0.17 -4.45 -15.75
N GLU A 64 0.77 -5.22 -14.87
CA GLU A 64 0.47 -5.22 -13.44
C GLU A 64 1.42 -4.34 -12.65
N LEU A 65 0.86 -3.59 -11.72
CA LEU A 65 1.60 -2.81 -10.73
C LEU A 65 0.90 -2.93 -9.37
N ASN A 66 1.67 -2.96 -8.28
CA ASN A 66 1.11 -2.98 -6.93
C ASN A 66 0.26 -1.73 -6.66
N VAL A 67 -0.94 -1.91 -6.09
CA VAL A 67 -1.89 -0.81 -5.78
C VAL A 67 -1.27 0.25 -4.86
N GLY A 68 -0.38 -0.16 -3.95
CA GLY A 68 0.34 0.79 -3.08
C GLY A 68 1.23 1.79 -3.82
N LEU A 69 1.54 1.55 -5.09
CA LEU A 69 2.33 2.45 -5.94
C LEU A 69 1.47 3.46 -6.74
N TYR A 70 0.14 3.47 -6.51
CA TYR A 70 -0.76 4.41 -7.18
C TYR A 70 -0.35 5.89 -7.04
N PRO A 71 0.09 6.40 -5.88
CA PRO A 71 0.57 7.78 -5.77
C PRO A 71 1.78 8.09 -6.67
N HIS A 72 2.63 7.10 -6.90
CA HIS A 72 3.80 7.24 -7.76
C HIS A 72 3.43 7.27 -9.25
N ILE A 73 2.42 6.48 -9.68
CA ILE A 73 1.95 6.56 -11.07
C ILE A 73 1.23 7.88 -11.34
N LYS A 74 0.50 8.43 -10.36
CA LYS A 74 -0.07 9.79 -10.46
C LYS A 74 1.01 10.83 -10.69
N LYS A 75 2.09 10.77 -9.92
CA LYS A 75 3.24 11.68 -10.08
C LYS A 75 3.89 11.50 -11.45
N PHE A 76 4.16 10.26 -11.87
CA PHE A 76 4.70 9.94 -13.19
C PHE A 76 3.87 10.56 -14.32
N ALA A 77 2.55 10.38 -14.26
CA ALA A 77 1.63 10.89 -15.28
C ALA A 77 1.57 12.43 -15.28
N LEU A 78 1.55 13.05 -14.08
CA LEU A 78 1.58 14.51 -13.95
C LEU A 78 2.86 15.10 -14.54
N ASP A 79 4.03 14.53 -14.22
CA ASP A 79 5.34 15.01 -14.69
C ASP A 79 5.45 14.93 -16.24
N ARG A 80 4.68 14.07 -16.90
CA ARG A 80 4.65 13.84 -18.36
C ARG A 80 3.42 14.37 -19.05
N MET A 81 2.50 15.00 -18.31
CA MET A 81 1.23 15.49 -18.82
C MET A 81 0.37 14.38 -19.45
N TYR A 82 0.45 13.16 -18.95
CA TYR A 82 -0.42 12.06 -19.36
C TYR A 82 -1.74 12.10 -18.58
N PRO A 83 -2.90 12.17 -19.25
CA PRO A 83 -4.18 12.02 -18.58
C PRO A 83 -4.30 10.64 -17.92
N ILE A 84 -4.86 10.59 -16.71
CA ILE A 84 -5.23 9.34 -16.06
C ILE A 84 -6.74 9.19 -16.07
N GLN A 85 -7.19 8.01 -16.46
CA GLN A 85 -8.58 7.57 -16.34
C GLN A 85 -8.63 6.38 -15.38
N LEU A 86 -9.44 6.48 -14.33
CA LEU A 86 -9.67 5.38 -13.42
C LEU A 86 -10.88 4.58 -13.89
N VAL A 87 -10.68 3.28 -13.99
CA VAL A 87 -11.74 2.32 -14.29
C VAL A 87 -12.23 1.74 -12.97
N ASP A 88 -13.50 1.93 -12.69
CA ASP A 88 -14.11 1.36 -11.49
C ASP A 88 -14.35 -0.14 -11.69
N ASN A 89 -14.08 -0.91 -10.64
CA ASN A 89 -14.33 -2.33 -10.60
C ASN A 89 -15.29 -2.61 -9.44
N ASP A 90 -16.47 -3.10 -9.75
CA ASP A 90 -17.54 -3.36 -8.78
C ASP A 90 -17.11 -4.30 -7.65
N GLU A 91 -16.20 -5.24 -7.92
CA GLU A 91 -15.71 -6.21 -6.95
C GLU A 91 -14.63 -5.65 -6.03
N TYR A 92 -13.68 -4.89 -6.57
CA TYR A 92 -12.51 -4.41 -5.83
C TYR A 92 -12.52 -2.90 -5.57
N GLY A 93 -13.39 -2.17 -6.24
CA GLY A 93 -13.62 -0.74 -6.07
C GLY A 93 -12.57 0.14 -6.76
N HIS A 94 -12.55 1.39 -6.38
CA HIS A 94 -11.72 2.42 -6.96
C HIS A 94 -10.36 2.51 -6.23
N PRO A 95 -9.23 2.65 -6.94
CA PRO A 95 -7.89 2.67 -6.31
C PRO A 95 -7.64 3.84 -5.37
N GLU A 96 -8.37 4.94 -5.51
CA GLU A 96 -8.23 6.15 -4.66
C GLU A 96 -9.13 6.18 -3.42
N VAL A 97 -10.04 5.22 -3.26
CA VAL A 97 -11.00 5.28 -2.17
C VAL A 97 -10.30 5.16 -0.82
N LYS A 98 -10.39 6.24 -0.06
CA LYS A 98 -10.01 6.29 1.35
C LYS A 98 -11.24 6.12 2.23
N ASN A 99 -11.09 5.54 3.40
CA ASN A 99 -12.15 5.53 4.39
C ASN A 99 -12.28 6.93 4.98
N LYS A 100 -13.51 7.42 5.07
CA LYS A 100 -13.78 8.66 5.81
C LYS A 100 -13.99 8.32 7.28
N ILE A 101 -13.21 8.94 8.16
CA ILE A 101 -13.34 8.77 9.60
C ILE A 101 -13.89 10.07 10.19
N GLN A 102 -14.83 9.93 11.11
CA GLN A 102 -15.20 11.02 12.00
C GLN A 102 -14.29 10.96 13.23
N HIS A 103 -13.29 11.84 13.32
CA HIS A 103 -12.31 11.86 14.41
C HIS A 103 -12.95 11.84 15.81
N LYS A 104 -14.03 12.60 16.03
CA LYS A 104 -14.77 12.60 17.31
C LYS A 104 -15.33 11.22 17.66
N SER A 105 -15.80 10.47 16.67
CA SER A 105 -16.34 9.12 16.88
C SER A 105 -15.23 8.12 17.15
N LEU A 106 -14.08 8.27 16.48
CA LEU A 106 -12.91 7.43 16.72
C LEU A 106 -12.35 7.61 18.14
N ILE A 107 -12.23 8.85 18.61
CA ILE A 107 -11.79 9.12 20.00
C ILE A 107 -12.75 8.45 20.99
N LYS A 108 -14.05 8.67 20.88
CA LYS A 108 -15.03 8.01 21.75
C LYS A 108 -14.96 6.49 21.71
N TYR A 109 -14.71 5.92 20.52
CA TYR A 109 -14.54 4.49 20.36
C TYR A 109 -13.28 3.98 21.10
N LEU A 110 -12.13 4.65 20.93
CA LEU A 110 -10.89 4.28 21.60
C LEU A 110 -11.01 4.37 23.13
N ASP A 111 -11.68 5.42 23.63
CA ASP A 111 -11.96 5.59 25.05
C ASP A 111 -12.87 4.47 25.60
N SER A 112 -13.78 3.94 24.76
CA SER A 112 -14.72 2.87 25.14
C SER A 112 -14.09 1.48 25.23
N LEU A 113 -12.86 1.30 24.70
CA LEU A 113 -12.20 -0.01 24.72
C LEU A 113 -11.66 -0.42 26.09
N ASP A 114 -11.76 0.46 27.11
CA ASP A 114 -11.28 0.21 28.47
C ASP A 114 -9.86 -0.37 28.51
N ALA A 115 -9.00 0.18 27.65
CA ALA A 115 -7.62 -0.27 27.53
C ALA A 115 -6.81 0.16 28.77
N PRO A 116 -5.80 -0.62 29.20
CA PRO A 116 -5.02 -0.33 30.40
C PRO A 116 -4.17 0.95 30.30
N PHE A 117 -4.13 1.57 29.13
CA PHE A 117 -3.35 2.78 28.84
C PHE A 117 -4.15 3.74 27.99
N GLU A 118 -4.01 5.03 28.25
CA GLU A 118 -4.53 6.09 27.39
C GLU A 118 -3.77 6.12 26.04
N VAL A 119 -4.50 6.36 24.98
CA VAL A 119 -3.93 6.50 23.62
C VAL A 119 -3.20 7.84 23.55
N ARG A 120 -1.90 7.81 23.25
CA ARG A 120 -1.09 9.03 23.04
C ARG A 120 -1.35 9.64 21.67
N ASP A 121 -1.10 10.93 21.49
CA ASP A 121 -1.36 11.66 20.25
C ASP A 121 -0.80 10.98 19.01
N TYR A 122 0.49 10.60 19.04
CA TYR A 122 1.12 9.92 17.90
C TYR A 122 0.58 8.51 17.63
N GLN A 123 0.03 7.83 18.65
CA GLN A 123 -0.63 6.53 18.49
C GLN A 123 -1.99 6.73 17.86
N TYR A 124 -2.72 7.77 18.28
CA TYR A 124 -3.97 8.17 17.65
C TYR A 124 -3.76 8.49 16.17
N ASP A 125 -2.75 9.29 15.84
CA ASP A 125 -2.40 9.64 14.46
C ASP A 125 -2.10 8.39 13.62
N ALA A 126 -1.35 7.42 14.19
CA ALA A 126 -1.06 6.17 13.52
C ALA A 126 -2.31 5.31 13.29
N ILE A 127 -3.21 5.22 14.28
CA ILE A 127 -4.47 4.47 14.19
C ILE A 127 -5.39 5.11 13.15
N SER A 128 -5.63 6.43 13.23
CA SER A 128 -6.48 7.15 12.28
C SER A 128 -5.95 7.02 10.86
N HIS A 129 -4.63 7.21 10.67
CA HIS A 129 -3.97 7.06 9.38
C HIS A 129 -4.12 5.63 8.81
N GLY A 130 -3.99 4.60 9.66
CA GLY A 130 -4.16 3.20 9.25
C GLY A 130 -5.58 2.90 8.78
N ILE A 131 -6.58 3.40 9.49
CA ILE A 131 -7.99 3.20 9.13
C ILE A 131 -8.35 3.97 7.84
N GLU A 132 -7.91 5.22 7.71
CA GLU A 132 -8.22 6.05 6.54
C GLU A 132 -7.62 5.52 5.25
N ASN A 133 -6.37 5.09 5.30
CA ASN A 133 -5.62 4.79 4.08
C ASN A 133 -5.68 3.32 3.64
N LYS A 134 -6.38 2.42 4.34
CA LYS A 134 -6.51 0.98 4.03
C LYS A 134 -5.17 0.23 3.89
N ARG A 135 -4.21 0.84 3.20
CA ARG A 135 -2.84 0.36 2.98
C ARG A 135 -1.88 1.46 3.34
N CYS A 136 -1.06 1.24 4.36
CA CYS A 136 -0.06 2.22 4.79
C CYS A 136 1.13 1.52 5.44
N LEU A 137 2.24 2.22 5.50
CA LEU A 137 3.42 1.84 6.27
C LEU A 137 3.51 2.77 7.48
N LEU A 138 3.40 2.20 8.66
CA LEU A 138 3.55 2.92 9.93
C LEU A 138 4.97 2.69 10.45
N LEU A 139 5.83 3.69 10.33
CA LEU A 139 7.18 3.68 10.89
C LEU A 139 7.13 4.17 12.34
N SER A 140 7.52 3.29 13.25
CA SER A 140 7.43 3.58 14.68
C SER A 140 8.67 3.02 15.41
N PRO A 141 9.37 3.82 16.24
CA PRO A 141 10.57 3.38 16.93
C PRO A 141 10.28 2.29 17.96
N THR A 142 11.32 1.63 18.45
CA THR A 142 11.19 0.66 19.55
C THR A 142 10.68 1.37 20.80
N GLY A 143 9.77 0.73 21.54
CA GLY A 143 9.17 1.31 22.75
C GLY A 143 8.02 2.30 22.52
N SER A 144 7.64 2.60 21.27
CA SER A 144 6.51 3.51 20.97
C SER A 144 5.11 2.90 21.19
N GLY A 145 5.02 1.64 21.60
CA GLY A 145 3.72 0.97 21.78
C GLY A 145 3.10 0.46 20.50
N LYS A 146 3.91 -0.04 19.55
CA LYS A 146 3.43 -0.65 18.29
C LYS A 146 2.35 -1.70 18.49
N SER A 147 2.52 -2.58 19.49
CA SER A 147 1.53 -3.61 19.82
C SER A 147 0.19 -3.01 20.23
N PHE A 148 0.21 -1.89 20.94
CA PHE A 148 -1.01 -1.18 21.31
C PHE A 148 -1.70 -0.53 20.11
N ILE A 149 -0.94 0.03 19.16
CA ILE A 149 -1.49 0.55 17.88
C ILE A 149 -2.12 -0.61 17.09
N ILE A 150 -1.43 -1.74 16.97
CA ILE A 150 -1.95 -2.94 16.28
C ILE A 150 -3.22 -3.45 16.96
N TYR A 151 -3.24 -3.55 18.29
CA TYR A 151 -4.42 -3.96 19.07
C TYR A 151 -5.62 -3.07 18.76
N ASN A 152 -5.47 -1.74 18.82
CA ASN A 152 -6.56 -0.81 18.55
C ASN A 152 -7.07 -0.90 17.10
N LEU A 153 -6.17 -1.06 16.12
CA LEU A 153 -6.54 -1.30 14.73
C LEU A 153 -7.33 -2.60 14.57
N LEU A 154 -6.86 -3.70 15.16
CA LEU A 154 -7.55 -4.99 15.11
C LEU A 154 -8.94 -4.91 15.75
N ARG A 155 -9.06 -4.28 16.94
CA ARG A 155 -10.35 -4.08 17.60
C ARG A 155 -11.29 -3.28 16.74
N TRP A 156 -10.82 -2.16 16.16
CA TRP A 156 -11.63 -1.33 15.29
C TRP A 156 -12.14 -2.10 14.08
N TYR A 157 -11.27 -2.86 13.40
CA TYR A 157 -11.67 -3.67 12.25
C TYR A 157 -12.59 -4.81 12.65
N TYR A 158 -12.37 -5.44 13.79
CA TYR A 158 -13.25 -6.50 14.30
C TYR A 158 -14.67 -5.99 14.55
N ASP A 159 -14.80 -4.83 15.19
CA ASP A 159 -16.09 -4.29 15.59
C ASP A 159 -16.85 -3.63 14.40
N ASN A 160 -16.15 -3.23 13.35
CA ASN A 160 -16.73 -2.54 12.20
C ASN A 160 -16.84 -3.37 10.92
N HIS A 161 -16.21 -4.55 10.88
CA HIS A 161 -16.21 -5.41 9.70
C HIS A 161 -16.34 -6.89 10.10
N ASP A 162 -17.30 -7.58 9.51
CA ASP A 162 -17.46 -9.04 9.69
C ASP A 162 -16.46 -9.81 8.80
N LYS A 163 -15.17 -9.64 9.06
CA LYS A 163 -14.09 -10.28 8.29
C LYS A 163 -12.99 -10.83 9.20
N LYS A 164 -12.39 -11.94 8.77
CA LYS A 164 -11.22 -12.51 9.43
C LYS A 164 -10.01 -11.58 9.26
N MET A 165 -9.21 -11.48 10.31
CA MET A 165 -7.98 -10.69 10.33
C MET A 165 -6.78 -11.63 10.46
N LEU A 166 -5.66 -11.25 9.82
CA LEU A 166 -4.41 -11.97 9.88
C LEU A 166 -3.30 -11.02 10.32
N VAL A 167 -2.61 -11.38 11.40
CA VAL A 167 -1.40 -10.69 11.85
C VAL A 167 -0.19 -11.55 11.52
N ILE A 168 0.75 -11.00 10.79
CA ILE A 168 1.99 -11.69 10.43
C ILE A 168 3.14 -11.06 11.19
N VAL A 169 3.86 -11.86 11.94
CA VAL A 169 5.03 -11.43 12.73
C VAL A 169 6.29 -12.20 12.31
N PRO A 170 7.48 -11.59 12.37
CA PRO A 170 8.70 -12.19 11.84
C PRO A 170 9.24 -13.36 12.68
N THR A 171 8.85 -13.48 13.96
CA THR A 171 9.35 -14.52 14.87
C THR A 171 8.24 -15.14 15.71
N THR A 172 8.37 -16.42 16.02
CA THR A 172 7.41 -17.16 16.88
C THR A 172 7.32 -16.61 18.30
N SER A 173 8.40 -16.03 18.82
CA SER A 173 8.39 -15.39 20.14
C SER A 173 7.44 -14.19 20.23
N LEU A 174 7.20 -13.49 19.12
CA LEU A 174 6.24 -12.38 19.09
C LEU A 174 4.78 -12.87 19.07
N VAL A 175 4.52 -14.08 18.60
CA VAL A 175 3.18 -14.68 18.65
C VAL A 175 2.74 -14.91 20.08
N ALA A 176 3.66 -15.40 20.96
CA ALA A 176 3.37 -15.71 22.34
C ALA A 176 3.07 -14.48 23.24
N VAL A 177 3.52 -13.29 22.82
CA VAL A 177 3.27 -12.01 23.55
C VAL A 177 1.91 -11.38 23.19
N SER A 178 1.24 -11.89 22.16
CA SER A 178 0.00 -11.30 21.60
C SER A 178 -1.28 -11.97 22.14
N TYR A 179 -1.15 -12.91 23.10
CA TYR A 179 -2.26 -13.58 23.79
C TYR A 179 -2.50 -12.98 25.16
#